data_b88bf3993a62cffde799d76501c0aa8c
#
_entry.id   b88bf3993a62cffde799d76501c0aa8c
#
_cell.length_a   1.000
_cell.length_b   1.000
_cell.length_c   1.000
_cell.angle_alpha   90.00
_cell.angle_beta   90.00
_cell.angle_gamma   90.00
#
_symmetry.space_group_name_H-M   'P 1'
#
loop_
_entity.id
_entity.type
_entity.pdbx_description
1 polymer ?
#
loop_
_entity_poly.entity_id
_entity_poly.type
_entity_poly.pdbx_seq_one_letter_code
_entity_poly.pdbx_strand_id
1 'polypeptide(L)'
;MKILAFLTLFISFAIFAKPGIDYKLLPKDANVFGYVSTKSFMQNKHMKKFMKTKDAKDAIKKMKEMGFNIKKLGAISFYSNIESIMKNKKNVKKTDYALILHGINLEKLVSLQLKKANNGKTEKYKGVTIYQDIKVKSEKKGEFDAVAFLKSNTVLGSETGVKKVIDATKGQYFTDKKMVNKLLATLKSPEFFIFNIVKGPQKALIKEAITKNQANPAVAMFGLNALANNIKLFGFSGNLTNKKLKLTFILKADKAGVASFTQTLNMQFRNFKPMLEQQITTYGKMIGTDAAKELKNILNSLKIVAKGDLALISIVIDIDNTVKIIKKLQKKQGGNPNMMKMKR
;
A
#
# COMPACT_ATOMS: atom_id res chain seq x y z
N MET A 1 1.51 19.13 5.99
CA MET A 1 2.15 18.14 6.88
C MET A 1 1.15 17.27 7.65
N LYS A 2 0.13 17.82 8.36
CA LYS A 2 -0.81 17.02 9.16
C LYS A 2 -1.71 16.08 8.34
N ILE A 3 -2.14 16.46 7.13
CA ILE A 3 -2.96 15.61 6.25
C ILE A 3 -2.12 14.52 5.58
N LEU A 4 -0.88 14.80 5.20
CA LEU A 4 0.04 13.81 4.64
C LEU A 4 0.47 12.79 5.69
N ALA A 5 0.84 13.26 6.89
CA ALA A 5 1.08 12.39 8.03
C ALA A 5 -0.19 11.58 8.38
N PHE A 6 -1.37 12.18 8.19
CA PHE A 6 -2.65 11.52 8.40
C PHE A 6 -2.96 10.51 7.28
N LEU A 7 -2.70 10.85 6.00
CA LEU A 7 -2.82 9.90 4.87
C LEU A 7 -1.76 8.80 4.95
N THR A 8 -0.52 9.12 5.32
CA THR A 8 0.54 8.12 5.53
C THR A 8 0.20 7.25 6.74
N LEU A 9 -0.31 7.83 7.82
CA LEU A 9 -0.88 7.10 8.96
C LEU A 9 -2.09 6.27 8.52
N PHE A 10 -2.96 6.84 7.67
CA PHE A 10 -4.16 6.16 7.15
C PHE A 10 -3.82 5.05 6.16
N ILE A 11 -2.83 5.22 5.30
CA ILE A 11 -2.29 4.17 4.43
C ILE A 11 -1.60 3.10 5.29
N SER A 12 -0.87 3.49 6.33
CA SER A 12 -0.32 2.56 7.33
C SER A 12 -1.41 1.88 8.16
N PHE A 13 -2.59 2.47 8.23
CA PHE A 13 -3.72 2.00 9.02
C PHE A 13 -4.81 1.27 8.24
N ALA A 14 -4.83 1.39 6.92
CA ALA A 14 -5.91 0.88 6.10
C ALA A 14 -5.76 -0.62 5.75
N ILE A 15 -5.48 -1.46 6.72
CA ILE A 15 -5.22 -2.87 6.47
C ILE A 15 -6.32 -3.69 7.14
N PHE A 16 -7.47 -4.04 6.51
CA PHE A 16 -8.29 -5.17 7.07
C PHE A 16 -9.78 -5.18 6.75
N ALA A 17 -10.17 -5.90 5.69
CA ALA A 17 -11.41 -6.63 5.53
C ALA A 17 -11.35 -7.50 4.28
N LYS A 18 -12.25 -8.46 4.15
CA LYS A 18 -12.32 -9.27 2.92
C LYS A 18 -12.35 -8.33 1.72
N PRO A 19 -11.39 -8.44 0.78
CA PRO A 19 -11.32 -7.54 -0.34
C PRO A 19 -12.54 -7.72 -1.23
N GLY A 20 -13.43 -6.77 -1.14
CA GLY A 20 -14.49 -6.59 -2.12
C GLY A 20 -14.05 -5.46 -3.05
N ILE A 21 -13.14 -5.75 -4.00
CA ILE A 21 -12.77 -4.74 -5.00
C ILE A 21 -14.00 -4.44 -5.85
N ASP A 22 -14.38 -3.18 -5.89
CA ASP A 22 -15.32 -2.73 -6.90
C ASP A 22 -14.56 -2.48 -8.22
N TYR A 23 -14.46 -3.52 -9.04
CA TYR A 23 -13.78 -3.44 -10.34
C TYR A 23 -14.39 -2.40 -11.29
N LYS A 24 -15.65 -1.99 -11.05
CA LYS A 24 -16.30 -0.93 -11.84
C LYS A 24 -15.72 0.46 -11.55
N LEU A 25 -14.94 0.61 -10.49
CA LEU A 25 -14.22 1.83 -10.15
C LEU A 25 -12.74 1.78 -10.55
N LEU A 26 -12.23 0.63 -11.03
CA LEU A 26 -10.86 0.50 -11.52
C LEU A 26 -10.83 0.73 -13.04
N PRO A 27 -10.04 1.69 -13.53
CA PRO A 27 -9.89 1.92 -14.96
C PRO A 27 -9.33 0.70 -15.71
N LYS A 28 -9.70 0.57 -16.99
CA LYS A 28 -9.27 -0.52 -17.87
C LYS A 28 -7.75 -0.64 -18.00
N ASP A 29 -7.05 0.48 -18.01
CA ASP A 29 -5.60 0.60 -18.15
C ASP A 29 -4.85 0.65 -16.83
N ALA A 30 -5.51 0.48 -15.70
CA ALA A 30 -4.86 0.35 -14.40
C ALA A 30 -3.90 -0.84 -14.41
N ASN A 31 -2.65 -0.60 -14.09
CA ASN A 31 -1.65 -1.65 -13.94
C ASN A 31 -1.09 -1.74 -12.51
N VAL A 32 -1.10 -0.66 -11.76
CA VAL A 32 -0.85 -0.68 -10.30
C VAL A 32 -2.17 -0.38 -9.60
N PHE A 33 -2.59 -1.25 -8.72
CA PHE A 33 -3.78 -1.03 -7.90
C PHE A 33 -3.66 -1.71 -6.56
N GLY A 34 -4.35 -1.18 -5.60
CA GLY A 34 -4.40 -1.72 -4.26
C GLY A 34 -5.74 -1.52 -3.61
N TYR A 35 -5.96 -2.31 -2.60
CA TYR A 35 -7.17 -2.29 -1.81
C TYR A 35 -6.84 -2.48 -0.35
N VAL A 36 -7.54 -1.73 0.46
CA VAL A 36 -7.40 -1.82 1.90
C VAL A 36 -8.76 -1.66 2.52
N SER A 37 -9.17 -2.60 3.32
CA SER A 37 -10.42 -2.48 4.01
C SER A 37 -10.25 -1.89 5.41
N THR A 38 -11.08 -0.90 5.68
CA THR A 38 -11.06 -0.21 6.98
C THR A 38 -11.89 -0.96 8.02
N LYS A 39 -12.89 -1.74 7.61
CA LYS A 39 -13.81 -2.40 8.55
C LYS A 39 -13.11 -3.41 9.47
N SER A 40 -12.31 -4.33 8.92
CA SER A 40 -11.58 -5.32 9.74
C SER A 40 -10.51 -4.68 10.58
N PHE A 41 -9.86 -3.63 10.05
CA PHE A 41 -8.90 -2.84 10.78
C PHE A 41 -9.53 -2.23 12.05
N MET A 42 -10.67 -1.59 11.93
CA MET A 42 -11.40 -1.00 13.05
C MET A 42 -11.88 -2.06 14.08
N GLN A 43 -12.02 -3.31 13.67
CA GLN A 43 -12.38 -4.44 14.55
C GLN A 43 -11.17 -5.01 15.29
N ASN A 44 -9.93 -4.76 14.85
CA ASN A 44 -8.73 -5.28 15.47
C ASN A 44 -8.55 -4.74 16.90
N LYS A 45 -8.16 -5.61 17.86
CA LYS A 45 -8.00 -5.22 19.26
C LYS A 45 -6.98 -4.10 19.51
N HIS A 46 -5.89 -4.09 18.74
CA HIS A 46 -4.85 -3.04 18.88
C HIS A 46 -5.35 -1.71 18.37
N MET A 47 -6.10 -1.72 17.26
CA MET A 47 -6.75 -0.52 16.75
C MET A 47 -7.82 0.00 17.69
N LYS A 48 -8.67 -0.88 18.23
CA LYS A 48 -9.65 -0.47 19.28
C LYS A 48 -8.97 0.17 20.48
N LYS A 49 -7.79 -0.34 20.88
CA LYS A 49 -6.99 0.25 21.96
C LYS A 49 -6.38 1.59 21.57
N PHE A 50 -5.83 1.69 20.34
CA PHE A 50 -5.32 2.96 19.81
C PHE A 50 -6.42 4.02 19.70
N MET A 51 -7.59 3.68 19.19
CA MET A 51 -8.74 4.58 19.05
C MET A 51 -9.27 5.13 20.41
N LYS A 52 -8.88 4.51 21.54
CA LYS A 52 -9.20 4.99 22.88
C LYS A 52 -8.18 5.99 23.40
N THR A 53 -7.02 6.17 22.76
CA THR A 53 -6.03 7.17 23.15
C THR A 53 -6.59 8.58 22.96
N LYS A 54 -6.10 9.54 23.73
CA LYS A 54 -6.51 10.95 23.65
C LYS A 54 -6.29 11.50 22.24
N ASP A 55 -5.09 11.30 21.68
CA ASP A 55 -4.73 11.82 20.35
C ASP A 55 -5.64 11.27 19.24
N ALA A 56 -5.96 9.96 19.30
CA ALA A 56 -6.87 9.34 18.33
C ALA A 56 -8.30 9.87 18.48
N LYS A 57 -8.80 10.05 19.72
CA LYS A 57 -10.12 10.63 19.97
C LYS A 57 -10.22 12.05 19.45
N ASP A 58 -9.21 12.89 19.72
CA ASP A 58 -9.15 14.27 19.26
C ASP A 58 -9.08 14.36 17.73
N ALA A 59 -8.29 13.47 17.10
CA ALA A 59 -8.23 13.39 15.64
C ALA A 59 -9.59 12.98 15.02
N ILE A 60 -10.26 11.96 15.61
CA ILE A 60 -11.57 11.51 15.16
C ILE A 60 -12.65 12.59 15.35
N LYS A 61 -12.62 13.30 16.47
CA LYS A 61 -13.51 14.42 16.74
C LYS A 61 -13.35 15.50 15.68
N LYS A 62 -12.12 15.94 15.41
CA LYS A 62 -11.82 16.91 14.35
C LYS A 62 -12.29 16.43 12.96
N MET A 63 -12.08 15.15 12.65
CA MET A 63 -12.60 14.58 11.39
C MET A 63 -14.12 14.63 11.32
N LYS A 64 -14.80 14.27 12.42
CA LYS A 64 -16.27 14.31 12.48
C LYS A 64 -16.80 15.74 12.34
N GLU A 65 -16.17 16.71 12.97
CA GLU A 65 -16.48 18.15 12.83
C GLU A 65 -16.30 18.62 11.39
N MET A 66 -15.34 18.06 10.65
CA MET A 66 -15.14 18.27 9.22
C MET A 66 -16.10 17.43 8.34
N GLY A 67 -17.10 16.75 8.91
CA GLY A 67 -18.05 15.91 8.16
C GLY A 67 -17.54 14.53 7.77
N PHE A 68 -16.31 14.16 8.16
CA PHE A 68 -15.72 12.85 7.85
C PHE A 68 -16.04 11.83 8.95
N ASN A 69 -16.96 10.92 8.67
CA ASN A 69 -17.27 9.83 9.60
C ASN A 69 -16.47 8.56 9.25
N ILE A 70 -15.34 8.36 9.92
CA ILE A 70 -14.47 7.20 9.71
C ILE A 70 -15.17 5.85 9.85
N LYS A 71 -16.26 5.77 10.64
CA LYS A 71 -17.04 4.54 10.80
C LYS A 71 -17.80 4.13 9.55
N LYS A 72 -18.08 5.09 8.65
CA LYS A 72 -18.74 4.84 7.35
C LYS A 72 -17.75 4.42 6.27
N LEU A 73 -16.44 4.64 6.47
CA LEU A 73 -15.42 4.25 5.51
C LEU A 73 -15.33 2.73 5.48
N GLY A 74 -15.81 2.11 4.40
CA GLY A 74 -15.78 0.66 4.20
C GLY A 74 -14.42 0.15 3.76
N ALA A 75 -13.81 0.87 2.83
CA ALA A 75 -12.51 0.52 2.25
C ALA A 75 -11.84 1.74 1.62
N ILE A 76 -10.56 1.58 1.32
CA ILE A 76 -9.80 2.48 0.45
C ILE A 76 -9.23 1.64 -0.67
N SER A 77 -9.42 2.07 -1.90
CA SER A 77 -8.68 1.52 -3.03
C SER A 77 -7.91 2.64 -3.74
N PHE A 78 -6.86 2.26 -4.41
CA PHE A 78 -6.12 3.17 -5.26
C PHE A 78 -5.77 2.48 -6.56
N TYR A 79 -5.56 3.26 -7.58
CA TYR A 79 -4.95 2.80 -8.81
C TYR A 79 -3.93 3.82 -9.33
N SER A 80 -3.05 3.33 -10.17
CA SER A 80 -2.15 4.15 -10.96
C SER A 80 -1.84 3.46 -12.28
N ASN A 81 -1.47 4.26 -13.28
CA ASN A 81 -0.87 3.77 -14.51
C ASN A 81 0.62 4.10 -14.50
N ILE A 82 1.47 3.08 -14.35
CA ILE A 82 2.92 3.27 -14.24
C ILE A 82 3.53 3.85 -15.53
N GLU A 83 2.95 3.55 -16.69
CA GLU A 83 3.41 4.11 -17.97
C GLU A 83 3.19 5.62 -18.01
N SER A 84 2.05 6.07 -17.48
CA SER A 84 1.75 7.49 -17.34
C SER A 84 2.76 8.17 -16.39
N ILE A 85 3.09 7.52 -15.26
CA ILE A 85 4.11 8.02 -14.32
C ILE A 85 5.47 8.13 -15.03
N MET A 86 5.86 7.13 -15.79
CA MET A 86 7.16 7.11 -16.48
C MET A 86 7.28 8.16 -17.57
N LYS A 87 6.20 8.37 -18.35
CA LYS A 87 6.14 9.42 -19.38
C LYS A 87 6.17 10.83 -18.79
N ASN A 88 5.63 11.00 -17.59
CA ASN A 88 5.40 12.31 -16.97
C ASN A 88 6.28 12.54 -15.72
N LYS A 89 7.48 11.95 -15.64
CA LYS A 89 8.38 12.02 -14.47
C LYS A 89 8.57 13.41 -13.86
N LYS A 90 8.51 14.47 -14.67
CA LYS A 90 8.68 15.88 -14.24
C LYS A 90 7.36 16.57 -13.90
N ASN A 91 6.20 15.97 -14.20
CA ASN A 91 4.89 16.58 -13.99
C ASN A 91 3.88 15.59 -13.42
N VAL A 92 3.84 15.50 -12.10
CA VAL A 92 2.95 14.60 -11.35
C VAL A 92 1.48 14.84 -11.69
N LYS A 93 1.08 16.07 -12.05
CA LYS A 93 -0.30 16.41 -12.46
C LYS A 93 -0.76 15.68 -13.72
N LYS A 94 0.17 15.28 -14.57
CA LYS A 94 -0.11 14.53 -15.81
C LYS A 94 -0.06 13.01 -15.62
N THR A 95 0.16 12.53 -14.40
CA THR A 95 0.16 11.10 -14.10
C THR A 95 -1.25 10.61 -13.79
N ASP A 96 -1.57 9.37 -14.21
CA ASP A 96 -2.88 8.78 -13.96
C ASP A 96 -2.86 8.06 -12.63
N TYR A 97 -3.43 8.67 -11.61
CA TYR A 97 -3.64 8.04 -10.30
C TYR A 97 -4.93 8.51 -9.66
N ALA A 98 -5.56 7.66 -8.90
CA ALA A 98 -6.64 8.04 -8.00
C ALA A 98 -6.70 7.16 -6.74
N LEU A 99 -7.19 7.77 -5.68
CA LEU A 99 -7.57 7.17 -4.42
C LEU A 99 -9.10 7.19 -4.31
N ILE A 100 -9.70 6.08 -3.95
CA ILE A 100 -11.14 5.93 -3.83
C ILE A 100 -11.49 5.58 -2.39
N LEU A 101 -12.25 6.45 -1.75
CA LEU A 101 -12.79 6.25 -0.41
C LEU A 101 -14.19 5.65 -0.52
N HIS A 102 -14.32 4.36 -0.20
CA HIS A 102 -15.57 3.63 -0.32
C HIS A 102 -16.48 3.87 0.88
N GLY A 103 -17.76 4.16 0.61
CA GLY A 103 -18.79 4.36 1.63
C GLY A 103 -18.80 5.75 2.27
N ILE A 104 -17.99 6.68 1.75
CA ILE A 104 -17.96 8.08 2.20
C ILE A 104 -18.12 9.02 1.00
N ASN A 105 -19.12 9.90 1.09
CA ASN A 105 -19.29 11.03 0.18
C ASN A 105 -18.93 12.31 0.95
N LEU A 106 -17.88 12.99 0.51
CA LEU A 106 -17.37 14.22 1.12
C LEU A 106 -17.85 15.49 0.38
N GLU A 107 -18.83 15.39 -0.50
CA GLU A 107 -19.27 16.50 -1.37
C GLU A 107 -19.65 17.75 -0.59
N LYS A 108 -20.43 17.59 0.48
CA LYS A 108 -20.81 18.72 1.34
C LYS A 108 -19.62 19.42 1.95
N LEU A 109 -18.61 18.65 2.37
CA LEU A 109 -17.38 19.18 2.97
C LEU A 109 -16.56 19.96 1.95
N VAL A 110 -16.33 19.35 0.79
CA VAL A 110 -15.51 19.93 -0.29
C VAL A 110 -16.20 21.19 -0.84
N SER A 111 -17.51 21.15 -1.08
CA SER A 111 -18.27 22.32 -1.58
C SER A 111 -18.26 23.49 -0.59
N LEU A 112 -18.34 23.23 0.71
CA LEU A 112 -18.21 24.27 1.75
C LEU A 112 -16.82 24.91 1.78
N GLN A 113 -15.78 24.09 1.62
CA GLN A 113 -14.39 24.59 1.60
C GLN A 113 -14.11 25.40 0.33
N LEU A 114 -14.62 24.98 -0.83
CA LEU A 114 -14.47 25.69 -2.09
C LEU A 114 -15.22 27.04 -2.07
N LYS A 115 -16.44 27.09 -1.52
CA LYS A 115 -17.16 28.35 -1.31
C LYS A 115 -16.39 29.33 -0.42
N LYS A 116 -15.72 28.85 0.61
CA LYS A 116 -14.88 29.68 1.51
C LYS A 116 -13.56 30.13 0.88
N ALA A 117 -13.05 29.38 -0.09
CA ALA A 117 -11.73 29.64 -0.67
C ALA A 117 -11.77 30.54 -1.93
N ASN A 118 -12.95 30.78 -2.51
CA ASN A 118 -13.19 31.52 -3.78
C ASN A 118 -12.33 31.07 -4.99
N ASN A 119 -11.68 29.90 -4.96
CA ASN A 119 -10.63 29.51 -5.90
C ASN A 119 -10.81 28.12 -6.52
N GLY A 120 -11.94 27.43 -6.31
CA GLY A 120 -12.15 26.12 -6.89
C GLY A 120 -12.75 26.18 -8.28
N LYS A 121 -12.17 25.47 -9.24
CA LYS A 121 -12.79 25.26 -10.56
C LYS A 121 -13.65 24.00 -10.51
N THR A 122 -14.76 24.02 -11.22
CA THR A 122 -15.62 22.86 -11.41
C THR A 122 -15.77 22.55 -12.89
N GLU A 123 -15.72 21.29 -13.24
CA GLU A 123 -15.94 20.78 -14.58
C GLU A 123 -17.02 19.69 -14.53
N LYS A 124 -17.91 19.64 -15.52
CA LYS A 124 -18.82 18.51 -15.72
C LYS A 124 -18.21 17.52 -16.71
N TYR A 125 -17.96 16.30 -16.27
CA TYR A 125 -17.47 15.23 -17.11
C TYR A 125 -18.39 14.03 -17.04
N LYS A 126 -19.02 13.66 -18.16
CA LYS A 126 -19.99 12.55 -18.27
C LYS A 126 -21.07 12.54 -17.19
N GLY A 127 -21.59 13.74 -16.86
CA GLY A 127 -22.63 13.94 -15.85
C GLY A 127 -22.15 13.97 -14.40
N VAL A 128 -20.86 13.87 -14.16
CA VAL A 128 -20.23 13.95 -12.81
C VAL A 128 -19.52 15.30 -12.69
N THR A 129 -19.72 16.00 -11.56
CA THR A 129 -18.98 17.22 -11.26
C THR A 129 -17.61 16.86 -10.71
N ILE A 130 -16.56 17.37 -11.35
CA ILE A 130 -15.17 17.30 -10.89
C ILE A 130 -14.81 18.66 -10.29
N TYR A 131 -14.32 18.66 -9.07
CA TYR A 131 -13.77 19.81 -8.38
C TYR A 131 -12.26 19.81 -8.55
N GLN A 132 -11.69 20.91 -9.05
CA GLN A 132 -10.27 21.04 -9.35
C GLN A 132 -9.63 22.13 -8.50
N ASP A 133 -8.30 22.14 -8.42
CA ASP A 133 -7.49 23.14 -7.71
C ASP A 133 -7.90 23.34 -6.24
N ILE A 134 -8.25 22.26 -5.55
CA ILE A 134 -8.65 22.29 -4.15
C ILE A 134 -7.43 22.62 -3.29
N LYS A 135 -7.25 23.89 -2.99
CA LYS A 135 -6.22 24.36 -2.06
C LYS A 135 -6.67 24.06 -0.64
N VAL A 136 -6.28 22.90 -0.11
CA VAL A 136 -6.30 22.70 1.34
C VAL A 136 -5.27 23.66 1.92
N LYS A 137 -5.65 24.52 2.89
CA LYS A 137 -4.72 25.41 3.61
C LYS A 137 -3.66 24.57 4.32
N SER A 138 -2.64 24.16 3.59
CA SER A 138 -1.39 23.63 4.12
C SER A 138 -0.28 24.34 3.36
N GLU A 139 0.82 24.63 4.01
CA GLU A 139 2.00 25.31 3.47
C GLU A 139 2.63 24.54 2.27
N LYS A 140 2.15 23.35 1.96
CA LYS A 140 2.55 22.54 0.80
C LYS A 140 1.38 22.48 -0.19
N LYS A 141 1.67 22.65 -1.49
CA LYS A 141 0.72 22.49 -2.60
C LYS A 141 -0.07 21.19 -2.42
N GLY A 142 -1.40 21.27 -2.52
CA GLY A 142 -2.30 20.13 -2.33
C GLY A 142 -1.90 18.93 -3.17
N GLU A 143 -1.99 17.75 -2.60
CA GLU A 143 -1.54 16.49 -3.22
C GLU A 143 -2.55 15.94 -4.22
N PHE A 144 -3.78 16.44 -4.22
CA PHE A 144 -4.82 16.01 -5.15
C PHE A 144 -5.26 17.20 -6.01
N ASP A 145 -5.15 17.04 -7.32
CA ASP A 145 -5.54 18.07 -8.28
C ASP A 145 -7.04 18.07 -8.54
N ALA A 146 -7.71 16.93 -8.34
CA ALA A 146 -9.13 16.77 -8.62
C ALA A 146 -9.85 15.87 -7.61
N VAL A 147 -11.13 16.15 -7.40
CA VAL A 147 -12.05 15.36 -6.56
C VAL A 147 -13.37 15.19 -7.29
N ALA A 148 -13.93 13.98 -7.26
CA ALA A 148 -15.27 13.69 -7.74
C ALA A 148 -16.06 12.85 -6.74
N PHE A 149 -17.37 12.91 -6.80
CA PHE A 149 -18.28 12.16 -5.92
C PHE A 149 -19.14 11.22 -6.75
N LEU A 150 -18.99 9.92 -6.48
CA LEU A 150 -19.65 8.84 -7.19
C LEU A 150 -20.57 8.10 -6.22
N LYS A 151 -21.85 8.44 -6.17
CA LYS A 151 -22.83 7.91 -5.19
C LYS A 151 -22.29 8.04 -3.75
N SER A 152 -21.94 6.92 -3.11
CA SER A 152 -21.40 6.87 -1.74
C SER A 152 -19.87 6.96 -1.67
N ASN A 153 -19.19 7.16 -2.79
CA ASN A 153 -17.73 7.11 -2.85
C ASN A 153 -17.15 8.51 -3.14
N THR A 154 -15.99 8.81 -2.57
CA THR A 154 -15.18 9.98 -2.92
C THR A 154 -13.95 9.52 -3.68
N VAL A 155 -13.68 10.12 -4.82
CA VAL A 155 -12.51 9.87 -5.68
C VAL A 155 -11.61 11.08 -5.64
N LEU A 156 -10.34 10.88 -5.30
CA LEU A 156 -9.30 11.90 -5.16
C LEU A 156 -8.12 11.53 -6.06
N GLY A 157 -7.53 12.46 -6.80
CA GLY A 157 -6.37 12.11 -7.62
C GLY A 157 -5.94 13.21 -8.56
N SER A 158 -5.18 12.82 -9.59
CA SER A 158 -4.95 13.67 -10.74
C SER A 158 -6.27 13.85 -11.52
N GLU A 159 -6.40 14.93 -12.26
CA GLU A 159 -7.59 15.16 -13.11
C GLU A 159 -7.83 14.00 -14.08
N THR A 160 -6.77 13.57 -14.77
CA THR A 160 -6.83 12.40 -15.68
C THR A 160 -7.21 11.13 -14.94
N GLY A 161 -6.66 10.91 -13.74
CA GLY A 161 -6.98 9.77 -12.89
C GLY A 161 -8.44 9.75 -12.48
N VAL A 162 -8.98 10.87 -12.02
CA VAL A 162 -10.41 11.00 -11.63
C VAL A 162 -11.31 10.76 -12.83
N LYS A 163 -11.01 11.34 -14.01
CA LYS A 163 -11.78 11.11 -15.26
C LYS A 163 -11.80 9.64 -15.65
N LYS A 164 -10.69 8.92 -15.53
CA LYS A 164 -10.62 7.47 -15.81
C LYS A 164 -11.45 6.63 -14.84
N VAL A 165 -11.54 6.99 -13.56
CA VAL A 165 -12.47 6.32 -12.63
C VAL A 165 -13.93 6.54 -13.05
N ILE A 166 -14.30 7.76 -13.49
CA ILE A 166 -15.63 8.04 -14.03
C ILE A 166 -15.89 7.18 -15.28
N ASP A 167 -14.93 7.08 -16.20
CA ASP A 167 -15.02 6.23 -17.38
C ASP A 167 -15.21 4.76 -17.03
N ALA A 168 -14.54 4.29 -15.98
CA ALA A 168 -14.72 2.94 -15.49
C ALA A 168 -16.18 2.67 -15.07
N THR A 169 -16.84 3.63 -14.42
CA THR A 169 -18.28 3.50 -14.07
C THR A 169 -19.20 3.44 -15.29
N LYS A 170 -18.73 3.89 -16.46
CA LYS A 170 -19.46 3.89 -17.74
C LYS A 170 -19.08 2.72 -18.66
N GLY A 171 -18.45 1.69 -18.13
CA GLY A 171 -18.11 0.46 -18.87
C GLY A 171 -16.64 0.29 -19.24
N GLN A 172 -15.79 1.30 -19.07
CA GLN A 172 -14.35 1.22 -19.35
C GLN A 172 -13.56 0.74 -18.12
N TYR A 173 -14.02 -0.35 -17.53
CA TYR A 173 -13.44 -0.86 -16.29
C TYR A 173 -12.44 -2.00 -16.51
N PHE A 174 -11.72 -2.32 -15.46
CA PHE A 174 -10.68 -3.33 -15.37
C PHE A 174 -11.17 -4.73 -15.78
N THR A 175 -10.45 -5.38 -16.71
CA THR A 175 -10.85 -6.65 -17.32
C THR A 175 -10.16 -7.89 -16.74
N ASP A 176 -8.97 -7.73 -16.10
CA ASP A 176 -8.19 -8.86 -15.55
C ASP A 176 -8.75 -9.39 -14.21
N LYS A 177 -10.01 -9.09 -13.89
CA LYS A 177 -10.68 -9.46 -12.63
C LYS A 177 -10.62 -10.94 -12.30
N LYS A 178 -10.69 -11.82 -13.34
CA LYS A 178 -10.62 -13.28 -13.16
C LYS A 178 -9.26 -13.70 -12.59
N MET A 179 -8.18 -13.15 -13.12
CA MET A 179 -6.81 -13.41 -12.65
C MET A 179 -6.63 -12.92 -11.21
N VAL A 180 -7.07 -11.70 -10.92
CA VAL A 180 -6.95 -11.09 -9.58
C VAL A 180 -7.78 -11.86 -8.55
N ASN A 181 -9.01 -12.24 -8.86
CA ASN A 181 -9.86 -13.04 -7.97
C ASN A 181 -9.23 -14.41 -7.66
N LYS A 182 -8.65 -15.09 -8.66
CA LYS A 182 -7.93 -16.35 -8.45
C LYS A 182 -6.73 -16.16 -7.51
N LEU A 183 -5.99 -15.06 -7.67
CA LEU A 183 -4.86 -14.70 -6.82
C LEU A 183 -5.33 -14.42 -5.38
N LEU A 184 -6.36 -13.60 -5.20
CA LEU A 184 -6.91 -13.29 -3.88
C LEU A 184 -7.43 -14.53 -3.15
N ALA A 185 -8.06 -15.47 -3.86
CA ALA A 185 -8.47 -16.77 -3.31
C ALA A 185 -7.25 -17.60 -2.86
N THR A 186 -6.16 -17.61 -3.67
CA THR A 186 -4.90 -18.30 -3.31
C THR A 186 -4.27 -17.70 -2.06
N LEU A 187 -4.38 -16.39 -1.86
CA LEU A 187 -3.89 -15.64 -0.70
C LEU A 187 -4.84 -15.71 0.51
N LYS A 188 -5.95 -16.44 0.40
CA LYS A 188 -7.00 -16.55 1.43
C LYS A 188 -7.65 -15.19 1.75
N SER A 189 -7.98 -14.43 0.72
CA SER A 189 -8.65 -13.13 0.82
C SER A 189 -7.94 -12.19 1.80
N PRO A 190 -6.78 -11.65 1.44
CA PRO A 190 -6.00 -10.77 2.30
C PRO A 190 -6.79 -9.50 2.63
N GLU A 191 -6.54 -8.92 3.79
CA GLU A 191 -7.17 -7.66 4.21
C GLU A 191 -6.67 -6.46 3.41
N PHE A 192 -5.42 -6.52 2.95
CA PHE A 192 -4.88 -5.54 2.03
C PHE A 192 -4.00 -6.20 0.97
N PHE A 193 -3.88 -5.53 -0.15
CA PHE A 193 -2.90 -5.87 -1.17
C PHE A 193 -2.57 -4.67 -2.05
N ILE A 194 -1.42 -4.75 -2.68
CA ILE A 194 -0.96 -3.88 -3.74
C ILE A 194 -0.40 -4.76 -4.84
N PHE A 195 -0.97 -4.68 -6.02
CA PHE A 195 -0.54 -5.45 -7.18
C PHE A 195 -0.11 -4.54 -8.31
N ASN A 196 0.92 -4.97 -9.00
CA ASN A 196 1.35 -4.41 -10.27
C ASN A 196 1.25 -5.50 -11.34
N ILE A 197 0.38 -5.28 -12.33
CA ILE A 197 0.26 -6.14 -13.50
C ILE A 197 1.23 -5.62 -14.56
N VAL A 198 2.18 -6.46 -14.93
CA VAL A 198 3.23 -6.11 -15.89
C VAL A 198 2.70 -6.23 -17.30
N LYS A 199 2.49 -5.10 -17.98
CA LYS A 199 1.98 -5.01 -19.36
C LYS A 199 2.86 -4.09 -20.21
N GLY A 200 2.76 -4.22 -21.52
CA GLY A 200 3.29 -3.28 -22.51
C GLY A 200 4.76 -2.87 -22.27
N PRO A 201 5.07 -1.57 -22.34
CA PRO A 201 6.42 -1.04 -22.18
C PRO A 201 7.09 -1.38 -20.84
N GLN A 202 6.30 -1.56 -19.78
CA GLN A 202 6.83 -1.95 -18.48
C GLN A 202 7.56 -3.29 -18.52
N LYS A 203 7.06 -4.25 -19.32
CA LYS A 203 7.71 -5.56 -19.49
C LYS A 203 9.11 -5.40 -20.11
N ALA A 204 9.23 -4.57 -21.14
CA ALA A 204 10.50 -4.28 -21.78
C ALA A 204 11.51 -3.66 -20.82
N LEU A 205 11.05 -2.70 -19.98
CA LEU A 205 11.90 -2.04 -18.99
C LEU A 205 12.37 -2.97 -17.89
N ILE A 206 11.51 -3.85 -17.39
CA ILE A 206 11.91 -4.86 -16.38
C ILE A 206 12.96 -5.78 -16.99
N LYS A 207 12.72 -6.27 -18.22
CA LYS A 207 13.69 -7.07 -18.96
C LYS A 207 15.02 -6.36 -19.10
N GLU A 208 15.01 -5.13 -19.61
CA GLU A 208 16.21 -4.29 -19.78
C GLU A 208 16.94 -4.07 -18.45
N ALA A 209 16.21 -3.74 -17.37
CA ALA A 209 16.80 -3.55 -16.05
C ALA A 209 17.49 -4.81 -15.52
N ILE A 210 16.87 -5.99 -15.69
CA ILE A 210 17.47 -7.26 -15.30
C ILE A 210 18.69 -7.57 -16.16
N THR A 211 18.56 -7.41 -17.50
CA THR A 211 19.65 -7.70 -18.46
C THR A 211 20.87 -6.78 -18.24
N LYS A 212 20.65 -5.48 -18.08
CA LYS A 212 21.75 -4.52 -17.79
C LYS A 212 22.48 -4.81 -16.49
N ASN A 213 21.79 -5.43 -15.54
CA ASN A 213 22.34 -5.75 -14.23
C ASN A 213 22.71 -7.24 -14.09
N GLN A 214 22.81 -8.00 -15.18
CA GLN A 214 23.13 -9.43 -15.11
C GLN A 214 24.47 -9.72 -14.41
N ALA A 215 25.46 -8.83 -14.59
CA ALA A 215 26.74 -8.91 -13.91
C ALA A 215 26.65 -8.53 -12.41
N ASN A 216 25.52 -7.96 -11.96
CA ASN A 216 25.32 -7.65 -10.55
C ASN A 216 25.11 -8.94 -9.77
N PRO A 217 25.96 -9.26 -8.78
CA PRO A 217 25.82 -10.48 -7.98
C PRO A 217 24.42 -10.65 -7.37
N ALA A 218 23.75 -9.56 -7.00
CA ALA A 218 22.39 -9.61 -6.46
C ALA A 218 21.37 -10.15 -7.47
N VAL A 219 21.47 -9.77 -8.75
CA VAL A 219 20.55 -10.26 -9.81
C VAL A 219 20.70 -11.77 -10.02
N ALA A 220 21.96 -12.23 -10.08
CA ALA A 220 22.28 -13.66 -10.19
C ALA A 220 21.88 -14.41 -8.91
N MET A 221 22.21 -13.83 -7.75
CA MET A 221 21.95 -14.40 -6.43
C MET A 221 20.45 -14.62 -6.18
N PHE A 222 19.61 -13.71 -6.62
CA PHE A 222 18.15 -13.85 -6.45
C PHE A 222 17.45 -14.58 -7.61
N GLY A 223 18.18 -15.07 -8.60
CA GLY A 223 17.60 -15.82 -9.73
C GLY A 223 16.66 -14.99 -10.61
N LEU A 224 16.81 -13.67 -10.61
CA LEU A 224 15.92 -12.75 -11.35
C LEU A 224 16.01 -12.94 -12.86
N ASN A 225 17.14 -13.45 -13.36
CA ASN A 225 17.34 -13.75 -14.79
C ASN A 225 16.29 -14.72 -15.34
N ALA A 226 15.89 -15.75 -14.57
CA ALA A 226 14.86 -16.71 -14.95
C ALA A 226 13.48 -16.05 -15.11
N LEU A 227 13.28 -14.89 -14.54
CA LEU A 227 12.01 -14.16 -14.53
C LEU A 227 11.94 -13.03 -15.57
N ALA A 228 13.08 -12.59 -16.11
CA ALA A 228 13.23 -11.38 -16.91
C ALA A 228 12.20 -11.23 -18.04
N ASN A 229 11.81 -12.34 -18.69
CA ASN A 229 10.90 -12.34 -19.82
C ASN A 229 9.44 -12.63 -19.47
N ASN A 230 9.17 -13.16 -18.29
CA ASN A 230 7.94 -13.88 -17.98
C ASN A 230 7.13 -13.34 -16.80
N ILE A 231 7.60 -12.24 -16.17
CA ILE A 231 6.86 -11.61 -15.08
C ILE A 231 5.53 -11.06 -15.63
N LYS A 232 4.44 -11.50 -15.01
CA LYS A 232 3.07 -11.08 -15.33
C LYS A 232 2.47 -10.17 -14.25
N LEU A 233 2.87 -10.38 -13.00
CA LEU A 233 2.38 -9.61 -11.85
C LEU A 233 3.38 -9.74 -10.70
N PHE A 234 3.51 -8.68 -9.93
CA PHE A 234 4.13 -8.72 -8.61
C PHE A 234 3.39 -7.80 -7.64
N GLY A 235 3.62 -8.00 -6.36
CA GLY A 235 2.99 -7.17 -5.34
C GLY A 235 3.11 -7.71 -3.95
N PHE A 236 2.33 -7.12 -3.06
CA PHE A 236 2.29 -7.46 -1.65
C PHE A 236 0.85 -7.67 -1.20
N SER A 237 0.70 -8.53 -0.22
CA SER A 237 -0.58 -8.70 0.49
C SER A 237 -0.33 -8.91 1.97
N GLY A 238 -1.33 -8.64 2.78
CA GLY A 238 -1.28 -8.89 4.20
C GLY A 238 -2.57 -9.48 4.75
N ASN A 239 -2.38 -10.42 5.67
CA ASN A 239 -3.44 -10.99 6.47
C ASN A 239 -3.16 -10.67 7.94
N LEU A 240 -4.14 -10.10 8.61
CA LEU A 240 -4.04 -9.76 10.01
C LEU A 240 -4.99 -10.60 10.84
N THR A 241 -4.44 -11.15 11.90
CA THR A 241 -5.22 -11.69 13.02
C THR A 241 -5.11 -10.74 14.22
N ASN A 242 -5.78 -11.06 15.31
CA ASN A 242 -5.65 -10.27 16.54
C ASN A 242 -4.22 -10.23 17.12
N LYS A 243 -3.36 -11.17 16.72
CA LYS A 243 -1.99 -11.29 17.29
C LYS A 243 -0.89 -11.22 16.24
N LYS A 244 -1.16 -11.60 14.99
CA LYS A 244 -0.13 -11.79 13.97
C LYS A 244 -0.49 -11.06 12.68
N LEU A 245 0.51 -10.42 12.07
CA LEU A 245 0.47 -9.88 10.72
C LEU A 245 1.31 -10.80 9.83
N LYS A 246 0.66 -11.43 8.85
CA LYS A 246 1.35 -12.16 7.79
C LYS A 246 1.48 -11.25 6.59
N LEU A 247 2.70 -10.92 6.21
CA LEU A 247 3.01 -10.22 4.96
C LEU A 247 3.44 -11.23 3.91
N THR A 248 2.96 -11.08 2.69
CA THR A 248 3.32 -11.94 1.57
C THR A 248 3.69 -11.10 0.36
N PHE A 249 4.92 -11.24 -0.11
CA PHE A 249 5.31 -10.80 -1.43
C PHE A 249 4.89 -11.86 -2.44
N ILE A 250 4.37 -11.43 -3.58
CA ILE A 250 3.81 -12.26 -4.62
C ILE A 250 4.51 -11.93 -5.93
N LEU A 251 4.88 -12.97 -6.66
CA LEU A 251 5.36 -12.85 -8.02
C LEU A 251 4.68 -13.91 -8.88
N LYS A 252 4.11 -13.48 -9.99
CA LYS A 252 3.49 -14.35 -11.00
C LYS A 252 4.31 -14.32 -12.28
N ALA A 253 4.72 -15.50 -12.73
CA ALA A 253 5.45 -15.69 -13.99
C ALA A 253 5.01 -17.02 -14.65
N ASP A 254 5.81 -17.60 -15.54
CA ASP A 254 5.59 -18.98 -15.94
C ASP A 254 6.02 -19.96 -14.83
N LYS A 255 5.57 -21.21 -14.94
CA LYS A 255 5.83 -22.22 -13.90
C LYS A 255 7.32 -22.53 -13.74
N ALA A 256 8.07 -22.60 -14.84
CA ALA A 256 9.49 -22.92 -14.82
C ALA A 256 10.30 -21.79 -14.17
N GLY A 257 10.04 -20.53 -14.56
CA GLY A 257 10.68 -19.36 -13.95
C GLY A 257 10.36 -19.23 -12.45
N VAL A 258 9.11 -19.49 -12.04
CA VAL A 258 8.72 -19.50 -10.62
C VAL A 258 9.45 -20.60 -9.86
N ALA A 259 9.53 -21.81 -10.41
CA ALA A 259 10.24 -22.93 -9.76
C ALA A 259 11.72 -22.62 -9.58
N SER A 260 12.40 -22.18 -10.62
CA SER A 260 13.81 -21.80 -10.59
C SER A 260 14.07 -20.66 -9.58
N PHE A 261 13.26 -19.59 -9.64
CA PHE A 261 13.37 -18.45 -8.73
C PHE A 261 13.21 -18.87 -7.26
N THR A 262 12.18 -19.65 -6.95
CA THR A 262 11.92 -20.06 -5.55
C THR A 262 12.97 -21.04 -5.05
N GLN A 263 13.49 -21.92 -5.90
CA GLN A 263 14.59 -22.80 -5.57
C GLN A 263 15.87 -22.02 -5.23
N THR A 264 16.23 -21.08 -6.11
CA THR A 264 17.40 -20.20 -5.89
C THR A 264 17.26 -19.41 -4.59
N LEU A 265 16.11 -18.77 -4.36
CA LEU A 265 15.88 -18.03 -3.11
C LEU A 265 15.94 -18.91 -1.86
N ASN A 266 15.39 -20.12 -1.90
CA ASN A 266 15.47 -21.06 -0.78
C ASN A 266 16.91 -21.46 -0.48
N MET A 267 17.71 -21.73 -1.52
CA MET A 267 19.12 -22.06 -1.38
C MET A 267 19.89 -20.89 -0.78
N GLN A 268 19.72 -19.68 -1.32
CA GLN A 268 20.38 -18.49 -0.80
C GLN A 268 19.97 -18.20 0.64
N PHE A 269 18.67 -18.29 0.94
CA PHE A 269 18.20 -18.08 2.31
C PHE A 269 18.83 -19.06 3.29
N ARG A 270 18.95 -20.34 2.93
CA ARG A 270 19.62 -21.34 3.78
C ARG A 270 21.08 -20.96 4.05
N ASN A 271 21.79 -20.47 3.02
CA ASN A 271 23.18 -20.08 3.14
C ASN A 271 23.38 -18.82 4.00
N PHE A 272 22.49 -17.82 3.86
CA PHE A 272 22.60 -16.55 4.58
C PHE A 272 21.97 -16.56 5.97
N LYS A 273 21.05 -17.47 6.25
CA LYS A 273 20.33 -17.52 7.53
C LYS A 273 21.24 -17.57 8.75
N PRO A 274 22.30 -18.40 8.81
CA PRO A 274 23.21 -18.43 9.98
C PRO A 274 23.89 -17.07 10.21
N MET A 275 24.35 -16.41 9.13
CA MET A 275 24.96 -15.08 9.20
C MET A 275 23.97 -14.03 9.74
N LEU A 276 22.71 -14.04 9.26
CA LEU A 276 21.65 -13.13 9.74
C LEU A 276 21.35 -13.40 11.23
N GLU A 277 21.28 -14.65 11.65
CA GLU A 277 21.06 -15.02 13.06
C GLU A 277 22.20 -14.53 13.97
N GLN A 278 23.45 -14.63 13.49
CA GLN A 278 24.62 -14.09 14.17
C GLN A 278 24.55 -12.56 14.28
N GLN A 279 24.23 -11.86 13.17
CA GLN A 279 24.06 -10.41 13.19
C GLN A 279 22.95 -9.99 14.16
N ILE A 280 21.79 -10.65 14.13
CA ILE A 280 20.69 -10.38 15.07
C ILE A 280 21.16 -10.57 16.52
N THR A 281 21.98 -11.59 16.81
CA THR A 281 22.53 -11.83 18.14
C THR A 281 23.47 -10.71 18.57
N THR A 282 24.35 -10.28 17.66
CA THR A 282 25.30 -9.16 17.90
C THR A 282 24.54 -7.85 18.15
N TYR A 283 23.61 -7.50 17.29
CA TYR A 283 22.76 -6.31 17.46
C TYR A 283 21.84 -6.41 18.67
N GLY A 284 21.49 -7.62 19.11
CA GLY A 284 20.68 -7.86 20.31
C GLY A 284 21.24 -7.21 21.56
N LYS A 285 22.58 -7.07 21.65
CA LYS A 285 23.24 -6.32 22.74
C LYS A 285 22.86 -4.84 22.73
N MET A 286 22.62 -4.25 21.55
CA MET A 286 22.26 -2.83 21.38
C MET A 286 20.76 -2.60 21.48
N ILE A 287 19.94 -3.41 20.78
CA ILE A 287 18.49 -3.24 20.69
C ILE A 287 17.71 -3.91 21.83
N GLY A 288 18.36 -4.80 22.57
CA GLY A 288 17.80 -5.59 23.68
C GLY A 288 17.39 -7.00 23.25
N THR A 289 17.46 -7.92 24.20
CA THR A 289 17.25 -9.37 23.98
C THR A 289 15.85 -9.69 23.43
N ASP A 290 14.81 -9.00 23.89
CA ASP A 290 13.44 -9.21 23.42
C ASP A 290 13.30 -8.86 21.92
N ALA A 291 13.94 -7.75 21.50
CA ALA A 291 13.92 -7.34 20.09
C ALA A 291 14.69 -8.32 19.21
N ALA A 292 15.85 -8.78 19.67
CA ALA A 292 16.62 -9.81 18.95
C ALA A 292 15.85 -11.12 18.84
N LYS A 293 15.16 -11.55 19.91
CA LYS A 293 14.29 -12.73 19.87
C LYS A 293 13.17 -12.60 18.85
N GLU A 294 12.50 -11.43 18.79
CA GLU A 294 11.43 -11.21 17.83
C GLU A 294 11.94 -11.17 16.40
N LEU A 295 13.11 -10.55 16.13
CA LEU A 295 13.74 -10.59 14.81
C LEU A 295 14.08 -12.02 14.38
N LYS A 296 14.58 -12.86 15.29
CA LYS A 296 14.80 -14.29 15.02
C LYS A 296 13.50 -15.03 14.72
N ASN A 297 12.42 -14.73 15.43
CA ASN A 297 11.10 -15.30 15.16
C ASN A 297 10.59 -14.92 13.76
N ILE A 298 10.74 -13.64 13.38
CA ILE A 298 10.39 -13.16 12.04
C ILE A 298 11.23 -13.88 10.98
N LEU A 299 12.56 -13.96 11.17
CA LEU A 299 13.46 -14.66 10.26
C LEU A 299 13.07 -16.14 10.10
N ASN A 300 12.77 -16.83 11.20
CA ASN A 300 12.34 -18.23 11.22
C ASN A 300 10.94 -18.44 10.61
N SER A 301 10.12 -17.41 10.56
CA SER A 301 8.81 -17.46 9.94
C SER A 301 8.83 -17.31 8.42
N LEU A 302 9.99 -16.93 7.84
CA LEU A 302 10.13 -16.76 6.39
C LEU A 302 9.83 -18.09 5.67
N LYS A 303 8.90 -18.00 4.72
CA LYS A 303 8.53 -19.13 3.85
C LYS A 303 8.58 -18.68 2.41
N ILE A 304 9.27 -19.44 1.58
CA ILE A 304 9.39 -19.24 0.14
C ILE A 304 8.81 -20.48 -0.53
N VAL A 305 7.71 -20.30 -1.27
CA VAL A 305 6.93 -21.40 -1.83
C VAL A 305 6.57 -21.11 -3.28
N ALA A 306 6.80 -22.08 -4.15
CA ALA A 306 6.19 -22.12 -5.49
C ALA A 306 4.78 -22.73 -5.41
N LYS A 307 3.79 -22.08 -6.01
CA LYS A 307 2.43 -22.58 -6.10
C LYS A 307 1.91 -22.41 -7.53
N GLY A 308 2.24 -23.37 -8.38
CA GLY A 308 1.99 -23.28 -9.82
C GLY A 308 2.82 -22.16 -10.46
N ASP A 309 2.14 -21.15 -10.98
CA ASP A 309 2.73 -19.97 -11.61
C ASP A 309 2.95 -18.78 -10.63
N LEU A 310 2.89 -19.06 -9.33
CA LEU A 310 3.06 -18.07 -8.26
C LEU A 310 4.25 -18.42 -7.36
N ALA A 311 5.16 -17.46 -7.15
CA ALA A 311 6.11 -17.45 -6.06
C ALA A 311 5.52 -16.63 -4.91
N LEU A 312 5.49 -17.21 -3.73
CA LEU A 312 4.98 -16.60 -2.50
C LEU A 312 6.10 -16.56 -1.45
N ILE A 313 6.50 -15.36 -1.06
CA ILE A 313 7.49 -15.15 -0.01
C ILE A 313 6.76 -14.50 1.16
N SER A 314 6.65 -15.19 2.28
CA SER A 314 5.86 -14.70 3.42
C SER A 314 6.65 -14.69 4.71
N ILE A 315 6.38 -13.67 5.53
CA ILE A 315 6.85 -13.53 6.91
C ILE A 315 5.65 -13.34 7.84
N VAL A 316 5.84 -13.70 9.10
CA VAL A 316 4.85 -13.52 10.15
C VAL A 316 5.45 -12.68 11.28
N ILE A 317 4.76 -11.61 11.65
CA ILE A 317 5.14 -10.67 12.69
C ILE A 317 4.16 -10.82 13.86
N ASP A 318 4.67 -11.01 15.08
CA ASP A 318 3.83 -10.94 16.28
C ASP A 318 3.63 -9.47 16.67
N ILE A 319 2.38 -9.02 16.59
CA ILE A 319 2.05 -7.60 16.79
C ILE A 319 2.20 -7.21 18.26
N ASP A 320 1.79 -8.09 19.19
CA ASP A 320 1.87 -7.80 20.63
C ASP A 320 3.32 -7.62 21.07
N ASN A 321 4.22 -8.51 20.63
CA ASN A 321 5.63 -8.43 20.93
C ASN A 321 6.28 -7.22 20.27
N THR A 322 6.03 -6.98 18.99
CA THR A 322 6.57 -5.81 18.26
C THR A 322 6.16 -4.50 18.92
N VAL A 323 4.89 -4.35 19.32
CA VAL A 323 4.41 -3.14 20.01
C VAL A 323 5.08 -2.96 21.37
N LYS A 324 5.31 -4.05 22.12
CA LYS A 324 6.04 -3.99 23.41
C LYS A 324 7.48 -3.53 23.20
N ILE A 325 8.16 -4.06 22.18
CA ILE A 325 9.55 -3.70 21.85
C ILE A 325 9.65 -2.23 21.46
N ILE A 326 8.78 -1.74 20.56
CA ILE A 326 8.76 -0.33 20.15
C ILE A 326 8.60 0.58 21.37
N LYS A 327 7.66 0.27 22.28
CA LYS A 327 7.47 1.05 23.51
C LYS A 327 8.68 1.06 24.42
N LYS A 328 9.39 -0.09 24.55
CA LYS A 328 10.64 -0.16 25.35
C LYS A 328 11.74 0.68 24.72
N LEU A 329 11.89 0.64 23.39
CA LEU A 329 12.89 1.44 22.68
C LEU A 329 12.60 2.95 22.79
N GLN A 330 11.34 3.36 22.63
CA GLN A 330 10.93 4.75 22.81
C GLN A 330 11.21 5.27 24.22
N LYS A 331 10.96 4.46 25.27
CA LYS A 331 11.29 4.83 26.65
C LYS A 331 12.80 5.00 26.87
N LYS A 332 13.63 4.16 26.24
CA LYS A 332 15.09 4.28 26.32
C LYS A 332 15.60 5.54 25.60
N GLN A 333 15.00 5.93 24.47
CA GLN A 333 15.37 7.13 23.71
C GLN A 333 14.88 8.43 24.36
N GLY A 334 13.70 8.42 24.98
CA GLY A 334 13.14 9.58 25.70
C GLY A 334 13.86 9.92 27.00
N GLY A 335 14.71 9.01 27.53
CA GLY A 335 15.53 9.21 28.72
C GLY A 335 16.90 9.85 28.46
N ASN A 336 17.27 10.15 27.21
CA ASN A 336 18.56 10.76 26.87
C ASN A 336 18.37 12.17 26.28
N PRO A 337 18.42 13.25 27.11
CA PRO A 337 18.18 14.62 26.65
C PRO A 337 19.22 15.14 25.63
N ASN A 338 20.34 14.45 25.47
CA ASN A 338 21.43 14.90 24.58
C ASN A 338 21.20 14.55 23.09
N MET A 339 20.28 13.63 22.74
CA MET A 339 19.97 13.35 21.32
C MET A 339 19.01 14.37 20.68
N MET A 340 18.27 15.16 21.46
CA MET A 340 17.41 16.21 20.91
C MET A 340 18.16 17.47 20.45
N LYS A 341 19.43 17.65 20.85
CA LYS A 341 20.25 18.82 20.47
C LYS A 341 20.96 18.68 19.12
N MET A 342 20.97 17.51 18.48
CA MET A 342 21.61 17.30 17.17
C MET A 342 20.70 17.52 15.96
N LYS A 343 19.47 17.98 16.14
CA LYS A 343 18.50 18.25 15.04
C LYS A 343 17.95 19.67 15.06
N ARG A 344 18.78 20.66 15.41
CA ARG A 344 18.48 22.06 15.13
C ARG A 344 19.54 22.65 14.21
#